data_279499e61f773fb050bd8bc4900215c7
#
_entry.id   279499e61f773fb050bd8bc4900215c7
#
_cell.length_a   1.000
_cell.length_b   1.000
_cell.length_c   1.000
_cell.angle_alpha   90.00
_cell.angle_beta   90.00
_cell.angle_gamma   90.00
#
_symmetry.space_group_name_H-M   'P 1'
#
loop_
_entity.id
_entity.type
_entity.pdbx_description
1 polymer ?
#
loop_
_entity_poly.entity_id
_entity_poly.type
_entity_poly.pdbx_seq_one_letter_code
_entity_poly.pdbx_strand_id
1 'polypeptide(L)'
;MGETVVKSNSVKVRMLRGGKLVAGFAGAAADAFTLFEKFEEKLERYPGNLPRAVVELAKDWRSDRVLRRLEALLAVSDNQNGFIISGTGDVIEPDDGILAIGSGGSYAQAAARALMENTQLSPKEIVTRALKIAGDICVYTNTNITVIEPE
;
A
#
# COMPACT_ATOMS: atom_id res chain seq x y z
N MET A 1 11.93 2.47 6.72
CA MET A 1 10.90 2.49 5.73
C MET A 1 9.61 2.66 6.43
N GLY A 2 8.80 3.25 5.95
CA GLY A 2 7.82 3.35 6.83
C GLY A 2 6.45 3.74 6.48
N GLU A 3 6.23 4.22 5.32
CA GLU A 3 4.91 4.75 5.04
C GLU A 3 4.31 4.18 3.79
N THR A 4 3.03 3.81 3.90
CA THR A 4 2.20 3.48 2.76
C THR A 4 1.21 4.61 2.59
N VAL A 5 1.11 5.13 1.38
CA VAL A 5 0.18 6.21 1.09
C VAL A 5 -0.72 5.80 -0.05
N VAL A 6 -2.01 5.93 0.17
CA VAL A 6 -3.02 5.69 -0.84
C VAL A 6 -3.91 6.91 -0.91
N LYS A 7 -4.13 7.40 -2.11
CA LYS A 7 -4.95 8.56 -2.34
C LYS A 7 -6.38 8.15 -2.59
N SER A 8 -7.32 8.69 -1.83
CA SER A 8 -8.71 8.27 -1.93
C SER A 8 -9.66 9.20 -1.20
N ASN A 9 -10.88 9.31 -1.72
CA ASN A 9 -12.01 9.95 -1.03
C ASN A 9 -12.69 8.97 -0.07
N SER A 10 -12.49 7.67 -0.24
CA SER A 10 -12.92 6.64 0.69
C SER A 10 -11.70 6.13 1.45
N VAL A 11 -11.93 5.54 2.62
CA VAL A 11 -10.82 5.08 3.45
C VAL A 11 -10.25 3.79 2.87
N LYS A 12 -9.20 3.94 2.09
CA LYS A 12 -8.44 2.81 1.50
C LYS A 12 -7.10 2.58 2.18
N VAL A 13 -6.87 3.26 3.28
CA VAL A 13 -5.66 3.12 4.09
C VAL A 13 -6.09 2.75 5.49
N ARG A 14 -5.48 1.73 6.07
CA ARG A 14 -5.89 1.19 7.35
C ARG A 14 -4.69 0.81 8.21
N MET A 15 -4.78 1.08 9.51
CA MET A 15 -3.85 0.55 10.50
C MET A 15 -4.28 -0.83 10.93
N LEU A 16 -3.35 -1.75 11.02
CA LEU A 16 -3.57 -3.11 11.47
C LEU A 16 -2.61 -3.44 12.62
N ARG A 17 -2.89 -4.50 13.36
CA ARG A 17 -2.02 -5.00 14.43
C ARG A 17 -1.69 -3.95 15.47
N GLY A 18 -2.71 -3.18 15.91
CA GLY A 18 -2.53 -2.18 16.94
C GLY A 18 -1.65 -1.01 16.53
N GLY A 19 -1.66 -0.66 15.25
CA GLY A 19 -0.87 0.46 14.72
C GLY A 19 0.52 0.09 14.22
N LYS A 20 0.89 -1.18 14.29
CA LYS A 20 2.24 -1.62 13.88
C LYS A 20 2.35 -1.89 12.39
N LEU A 21 1.24 -1.97 11.70
CA LEU A 21 1.18 -2.29 10.28
C LEU A 21 0.24 -1.33 9.58
N VAL A 22 0.65 -0.87 8.41
CA VAL A 22 -0.18 -0.02 7.55
C VAL A 22 -0.50 -0.80 6.28
N ALA A 23 -1.76 -0.77 5.86
CA ALA A 23 -2.19 -1.38 4.61
C ALA A 23 -2.94 -0.37 3.77
N GLY A 24 -2.65 -0.36 2.47
CA GLY A 24 -3.31 0.49 1.49
C GLY A 24 -3.83 -0.31 0.32
N PHE A 25 -4.89 0.16 -0.31
CA PHE A 25 -5.60 -0.56 -1.34
C PHE A 25 -5.89 0.35 -2.54
N ALA A 26 -5.70 -0.18 -3.75
CA ALA A 26 -6.12 0.47 -4.99
C ALA A 26 -7.06 -0.46 -5.73
N GLY A 27 -8.28 0.01 -5.98
CA GLY A 27 -9.36 -0.77 -6.60
C GLY A 27 -10.71 -0.34 -6.06
N ALA A 28 -11.74 -1.16 -6.25
CA ALA A 28 -13.07 -0.86 -5.76
C ALA A 28 -13.14 -0.99 -4.22
N ALA A 29 -13.82 -0.06 -3.57
CA ALA A 29 -13.90 -0.02 -2.11
C ALA A 29 -14.51 -1.29 -1.52
N ALA A 30 -15.51 -1.89 -2.19
CA ALA A 30 -16.12 -3.13 -1.72
C ALA A 30 -15.10 -4.29 -1.66
N ASP A 31 -14.17 -4.31 -2.61
CA ASP A 31 -13.13 -5.35 -2.67
C ASP A 31 -12.08 -5.16 -1.58
N ALA A 32 -11.87 -3.91 -1.14
CA ALA A 32 -10.91 -3.61 -0.09
C ALA A 32 -11.24 -4.34 1.21
N PHE A 33 -12.51 -4.36 1.60
CA PHE A 33 -12.94 -5.04 2.82
C PHE A 33 -12.60 -6.52 2.79
N THR A 34 -12.87 -7.18 1.67
CA THR A 34 -12.58 -8.60 1.50
C THR A 34 -11.08 -8.87 1.64
N LEU A 35 -10.26 -8.07 0.96
CA LEU A 35 -8.81 -8.26 1.00
C LEU A 35 -8.20 -7.93 2.36
N PHE A 36 -8.65 -6.88 3.02
CA PHE A 36 -8.18 -6.56 4.36
C PHE A 36 -8.54 -7.67 5.35
N GLU A 37 -9.76 -8.21 5.26
CA GLU A 37 -10.20 -9.30 6.12
C GLU A 37 -9.34 -10.55 5.90
N LYS A 38 -9.10 -10.92 4.66
CA LYS A 38 -8.24 -12.07 4.33
C LYS A 38 -6.81 -11.85 4.80
N PHE A 39 -6.30 -10.63 4.68
CA PHE A 39 -4.96 -10.32 5.16
C PHE A 39 -4.87 -10.41 6.68
N GLU A 40 -5.86 -9.92 7.39
CA GLU A 40 -5.91 -10.04 8.85
C GLU A 40 -5.91 -11.49 9.30
N GLU A 41 -6.62 -12.38 8.60
CA GLU A 41 -6.59 -13.82 8.87
C GLU A 41 -5.16 -14.38 8.75
N LYS A 42 -4.42 -13.96 7.72
CA LYS A 42 -3.03 -14.40 7.53
C LYS A 42 -2.12 -13.86 8.61
N LEU A 43 -2.32 -12.62 9.04
CA LEU A 43 -1.54 -12.03 10.11
C LEU A 43 -1.75 -12.77 11.43
N GLU A 44 -2.97 -13.21 11.71
CA GLU A 44 -3.26 -14.00 12.90
C GLU A 44 -2.63 -15.38 12.84
N ARG A 45 -2.62 -16.00 11.66
CA ARG A 45 -2.04 -17.33 11.46
C ARG A 45 -0.52 -17.32 11.52
N TYR A 46 0.11 -16.25 11.09
CA TYR A 46 1.57 -16.11 11.08
C TYR A 46 2.01 -14.88 11.87
N PRO A 47 1.79 -14.87 13.18
CA PRO A 47 2.08 -13.69 13.99
C PRO A 47 3.56 -13.32 13.98
N GLY A 48 3.83 -12.03 13.83
CA GLY A 48 5.20 -11.52 13.79
C GLY A 48 5.97 -11.84 12.52
N ASN A 49 5.31 -12.41 11.51
CA ASN A 49 5.97 -12.80 10.26
C ASN A 49 5.22 -12.20 9.07
N LEU A 50 5.43 -10.92 8.84
CA LEU A 50 4.80 -10.20 7.74
C LEU A 50 5.12 -10.81 6.37
N PRO A 51 6.36 -11.14 6.03
CA PRO A 51 6.67 -11.75 4.73
C PRO A 51 5.87 -13.03 4.49
N ARG A 52 5.73 -13.89 5.50
CA ARG A 52 4.96 -15.13 5.36
C ARG A 52 3.47 -14.84 5.14
N ALA A 53 2.89 -13.93 5.90
CA ALA A 53 1.49 -13.56 5.75
C ALA A 53 1.22 -13.02 4.34
N VAL A 54 2.12 -12.20 3.81
CA VAL A 54 2.02 -11.61 2.47
C VAL A 54 2.06 -12.69 1.39
N VAL A 55 3.00 -13.62 1.49
CA VAL A 55 3.14 -14.71 0.50
C VAL A 55 1.90 -15.61 0.52
N GLU A 56 1.41 -15.93 1.71
CA GLU A 56 0.23 -16.79 1.82
C GLU A 56 -1.03 -16.10 1.30
N LEU A 57 -1.17 -14.80 1.51
CA LEU A 57 -2.26 -14.03 0.91
C LEU A 57 -2.16 -14.04 -0.61
N ALA A 58 -0.97 -13.83 -1.16
CA ALA A 58 -0.76 -13.84 -2.61
C ALA A 58 -1.15 -15.17 -3.24
N LYS A 59 -0.83 -16.27 -2.58
CA LYS A 59 -1.23 -17.62 -3.02
C LYS A 59 -2.73 -17.77 -3.06
N ASP A 60 -3.43 -17.33 -2.01
CA ASP A 60 -4.88 -17.40 -1.94
C ASP A 60 -5.52 -16.50 -2.99
N TRP A 61 -4.99 -15.29 -3.15
CA TRP A 61 -5.54 -14.33 -4.11
C TRP A 61 -5.50 -14.89 -5.54
N ARG A 62 -4.41 -15.52 -5.90
CA ARG A 62 -4.26 -16.12 -7.22
C ARG A 62 -5.17 -17.33 -7.43
N SER A 63 -5.38 -18.15 -6.41
CA SER A 63 -6.04 -19.45 -6.53
C SER A 63 -7.50 -19.48 -6.09
N ASP A 64 -7.93 -18.58 -5.23
CA ASP A 64 -9.30 -18.54 -4.73
C ASP A 64 -10.25 -18.01 -5.80
N ARG A 65 -11.37 -18.66 -6.00
CA ARG A 65 -12.36 -18.30 -7.03
C ARG A 65 -12.88 -16.88 -6.90
N VAL A 66 -13.13 -16.46 -5.66
CA VAL A 66 -13.66 -15.12 -5.38
C VAL A 66 -12.55 -14.09 -5.47
N LEU A 67 -11.45 -14.32 -4.78
CA LEU A 67 -10.37 -13.35 -4.70
C LEU A 67 -9.70 -13.07 -6.05
N ARG A 68 -9.50 -14.09 -6.88
CA ARG A 68 -8.83 -13.91 -8.17
C ARG A 68 -9.58 -13.01 -9.16
N ARG A 69 -10.86 -12.73 -8.89
CA ARG A 69 -11.65 -11.80 -9.70
C ARG A 69 -11.42 -10.34 -9.33
N LEU A 70 -10.77 -10.10 -8.21
CA LEU A 70 -10.53 -8.75 -7.72
C LEU A 70 -9.34 -8.15 -8.45
N GLU A 71 -9.60 -7.13 -9.26
CA GLU A 71 -8.55 -6.36 -9.93
C GLU A 71 -8.12 -5.24 -9.00
N ALA A 72 -7.04 -5.47 -8.27
CA ALA A 72 -6.63 -4.56 -7.21
C ALA A 72 -5.14 -4.69 -6.91
N LEU A 73 -4.63 -3.72 -6.17
CA LEU A 73 -3.30 -3.77 -5.60
C LEU A 73 -3.42 -3.52 -4.10
N LEU A 74 -2.65 -4.25 -3.33
CA LEU A 74 -2.56 -4.07 -1.88
C LEU A 74 -1.12 -3.70 -1.54
N ALA A 75 -0.93 -2.64 -0.79
CA ALA A 75 0.38 -2.24 -0.28
C ALA A 75 0.37 -2.39 1.23
N VAL A 76 1.37 -3.06 1.79
CA VAL A 76 1.47 -3.27 3.23
C VAL A 76 2.86 -2.94 3.72
N SER A 77 2.97 -2.34 4.90
CA SER A 77 4.25 -1.94 5.45
C SER A 77 4.23 -1.95 6.97
N ASP A 78 5.28 -2.49 7.55
CA ASP A 78 5.63 -2.26 8.95
C ASP A 78 6.89 -1.37 8.99
N ASN A 79 7.56 -1.28 10.13
CA ASN A 79 8.76 -0.44 10.25
C ASN A 79 10.02 -1.07 9.61
N GLN A 80 9.94 -2.31 9.15
CA GLN A 80 11.08 -3.04 8.59
C GLN A 80 10.90 -3.39 7.13
N ASN A 81 9.70 -3.79 6.73
CA ASN A 81 9.44 -4.32 5.40
C ASN A 81 8.21 -3.70 4.77
N GLY A 82 8.22 -3.58 3.46
CA GLY A 82 7.07 -3.14 2.70
C GLY A 82 6.90 -3.96 1.43
N PHE A 83 5.65 -4.29 1.10
CA PHE A 83 5.31 -5.14 -0.04
C PHE A 83 4.13 -4.60 -0.81
N ILE A 84 4.16 -4.82 -2.13
CA ILE A 84 3.00 -4.62 -2.98
C ILE A 84 2.56 -6.00 -3.47
N ILE A 85 1.27 -6.29 -3.34
CA ILE A 85 0.68 -7.57 -3.70
C ILE A 85 -0.36 -7.32 -4.78
N SER A 86 -0.33 -8.11 -5.86
CA SER A 86 -1.31 -8.00 -6.94
C SER A 86 -2.19 -9.24 -7.03
N GLY A 87 -3.30 -9.10 -7.75
CA GLY A 87 -4.24 -10.21 -7.99
C GLY A 87 -3.67 -11.35 -8.82
N THR A 88 -2.55 -11.14 -9.49
CA THR A 88 -1.85 -12.21 -10.22
C THR A 88 -1.00 -13.08 -9.30
N GLY A 89 -0.94 -12.75 -8.01
CA GLY A 89 -0.12 -13.48 -7.04
C GLY A 89 1.31 -12.96 -6.94
N ASP A 90 1.60 -11.83 -7.58
CA ASP A 90 2.92 -11.22 -7.50
C ASP A 90 3.10 -10.49 -6.17
N VAL A 91 4.29 -10.65 -5.60
CA VAL A 91 4.71 -9.94 -4.41
C VAL A 91 5.98 -9.17 -4.75
N ILE A 92 5.94 -7.87 -4.56
CA ILE A 92 7.07 -6.98 -4.86
C ILE A 92 7.50 -6.30 -3.59
N GLU A 93 8.80 -6.36 -3.30
CA GLU A 93 9.41 -5.58 -2.23
C GLU A 93 10.29 -4.52 -2.88
N PRO A 94 9.86 -3.25 -2.94
CA PRO A 94 10.64 -2.20 -3.60
C PRO A 94 11.98 -1.95 -2.89
N ASP A 95 13.06 -1.85 -3.66
CA ASP A 95 14.40 -1.63 -3.13
C ASP A 95 14.55 -0.27 -2.44
N ASP A 96 13.85 0.74 -2.95
CA ASP A 96 13.92 2.10 -2.39
C ASP A 96 13.00 2.33 -1.19
N GLY A 97 12.21 1.32 -0.84
CA GLY A 97 11.28 1.44 0.29
C GLY A 97 10.04 2.26 0.01
N ILE A 98 9.79 2.63 -1.23
CA ILE A 98 8.62 3.41 -1.63
C ILE A 98 7.54 2.48 -2.14
N LEU A 99 6.36 2.55 -1.52
CA LEU A 99 5.19 1.80 -1.95
C LEU A 99 4.19 2.77 -2.56
N ALA A 100 4.00 2.69 -3.86
CA ALA A 100 3.05 3.56 -4.57
C ALA A 100 2.16 2.71 -5.46
N ILE A 101 0.86 2.88 -5.31
CA ILE A 101 -0.16 2.13 -6.05
C ILE A 101 -1.27 3.07 -6.51
N GLY A 102 -2.04 2.61 -7.49
CA GLY A 102 -3.16 3.37 -8.05
C GLY A 102 -2.79 4.13 -9.31
N SER A 103 -3.74 4.89 -9.84
CA SER A 103 -3.59 5.59 -11.13
C SER A 103 -2.46 6.62 -11.14
N GLY A 104 -2.24 7.30 -10.02
CA GLY A 104 -1.15 8.27 -9.87
C GLY A 104 0.12 7.69 -9.28
N GLY A 105 0.20 6.36 -9.11
CA GLY A 105 1.29 5.71 -8.41
C GLY A 105 2.67 5.98 -8.96
N SER A 106 2.83 5.93 -10.27
CA SER A 106 4.12 6.18 -10.91
C SER A 106 4.60 7.61 -10.73
N TYR A 107 3.70 8.58 -10.79
CA TYR A 107 4.04 9.98 -10.56
C TYR A 107 4.45 10.21 -9.10
N ALA A 108 3.68 9.64 -8.17
CA ALA A 108 3.99 9.74 -6.75
C ALA A 108 5.32 9.07 -6.41
N GLN A 109 5.58 7.91 -7.01
CA GLN A 109 6.84 7.18 -6.80
C GLN A 109 8.05 7.97 -7.28
N ALA A 110 7.97 8.54 -8.49
CA ALA A 110 9.06 9.34 -9.03
C ALA A 110 9.33 10.58 -8.18
N ALA A 111 8.28 11.27 -7.76
CA ALA A 111 8.40 12.44 -6.91
C ALA A 111 8.98 12.09 -5.54
N ALA A 112 8.50 11.02 -4.93
CA ALA A 112 8.98 10.56 -3.62
C ALA A 112 10.45 10.18 -3.68
N ARG A 113 10.85 9.47 -4.72
CA ARG A 113 12.25 9.08 -4.90
C ARG A 113 13.17 10.29 -5.05
N ALA A 114 12.76 11.26 -5.86
CA ALA A 114 13.53 12.49 -6.05
C ALA A 114 13.70 13.26 -4.73
N LEU A 115 12.64 13.33 -3.93
CA LEU A 115 12.69 14.00 -2.64
C LEU A 115 13.57 13.26 -1.63
N MET A 116 13.50 11.93 -1.61
CA MET A 116 14.34 11.11 -0.74
C MET A 116 15.83 11.29 -1.06
N GLU A 117 16.18 11.32 -2.34
CA GLU A 117 17.57 11.41 -2.77
C GLU A 117 18.18 12.79 -2.60
N ASN A 118 17.37 13.84 -2.58
CA ASN A 118 17.84 15.22 -2.66
C ASN A 118 17.46 16.11 -1.48
N THR A 119 16.74 15.59 -0.49
CA THR A 119 16.32 16.39 0.67
C THR A 119 16.45 15.60 1.96
N GLN A 120 16.28 16.31 3.08
CA GLN A 120 16.23 15.73 4.42
C GLN A 120 14.79 15.72 4.97
N LEU A 121 13.81 15.81 4.10
CA LEU A 121 12.41 15.80 4.50
C LEU A 121 12.04 14.49 5.18
N SER A 122 11.11 14.55 6.14
CA SER A 122 10.59 13.36 6.81
C SER A 122 9.77 12.52 5.82
N PRO A 123 9.58 11.22 6.07
CA PRO A 123 8.72 10.39 5.23
C PRO A 123 7.33 11.00 5.04
N LYS A 124 6.72 11.52 6.10
CA LYS A 124 5.40 12.15 6.01
C LYS A 124 5.40 13.34 5.04
N GLU A 125 6.40 14.19 5.11
CA GLU A 125 6.52 15.33 4.20
C GLU A 125 6.75 14.90 2.76
N ILE A 126 7.60 13.89 2.55
CA ILE A 126 7.87 13.33 1.22
C ILE A 126 6.59 12.80 0.60
N VAL A 127 5.86 11.99 1.35
CA VAL A 127 4.61 11.39 0.89
C VAL A 127 3.58 12.46 0.56
N THR A 128 3.39 13.43 1.43
CA THR A 128 2.42 14.50 1.22
C THR A 128 2.73 15.28 -0.06
N ARG A 129 3.98 15.65 -0.25
CA ARG A 129 4.41 16.40 -1.45
C ARG A 129 4.31 15.54 -2.71
N ALA A 130 4.71 14.28 -2.63
CA ALA A 130 4.66 13.37 -3.78
C ALA A 130 3.23 13.15 -4.27
N LEU A 131 2.29 12.98 -3.35
CA LEU A 131 0.88 12.82 -3.71
C LEU A 131 0.28 14.09 -4.28
N LYS A 132 0.66 15.24 -3.77
CA LYS A 132 0.21 16.51 -4.32
C LYS A 132 0.67 16.67 -5.77
N ILE A 133 1.93 16.34 -6.04
CA ILE A 133 2.48 16.38 -7.40
C ILE A 133 1.72 15.41 -8.31
N ALA A 134 1.48 14.19 -7.84
CA ALA A 134 0.72 13.21 -8.60
C ALA A 134 -0.70 13.71 -8.90
N GLY A 135 -1.34 14.37 -7.93
CA GLY A 135 -2.66 14.96 -8.11
C GLY A 135 -2.69 16.10 -9.12
N ASP A 136 -1.62 16.86 -9.21
CA ASP A 136 -1.51 17.95 -10.19
C ASP A 136 -1.31 17.43 -11.62
N ILE A 137 -0.69 16.25 -11.76
CA ILE A 137 -0.34 15.69 -13.08
C ILE A 137 -1.40 14.76 -13.62
N CYS A 138 -1.92 13.86 -12.77
CA CYS A 138 -2.81 12.79 -13.18
C CYS A 138 -4.28 13.19 -13.03
N VAL A 139 -5.04 13.15 -14.13
CA VAL A 139 -6.46 13.54 -14.13
C VAL A 139 -7.35 12.62 -13.29
N TYR A 140 -6.91 11.37 -13.05
CA TYR A 140 -7.65 10.40 -12.26
C TYR A 140 -7.27 10.44 -10.78
N THR A 141 -6.36 11.33 -10.41
CA THR A 141 -5.85 11.45 -9.06
C THR A 141 -6.29 12.78 -8.47
N ASN A 142 -6.78 12.77 -7.23
CA ASN A 142 -7.21 13.98 -6.55
C ASN A 142 -6.16 14.45 -5.54
N THR A 143 -6.41 15.59 -4.91
CA THR A 143 -5.52 16.17 -3.89
C THR A 143 -5.98 15.89 -2.47
N ASN A 144 -7.04 15.10 -2.30
CA ASN A 144 -7.46 14.65 -0.99
C ASN A 144 -6.52 13.54 -0.52
N ILE A 145 -5.71 13.83 0.46
CA ILE A 145 -4.61 12.95 0.88
C ILE A 145 -4.83 12.51 2.32
N THR A 146 -4.73 11.20 2.54
CA THR A 146 -4.71 10.61 3.87
C THR A 146 -3.35 9.97 4.08
N VAL A 147 -2.66 10.36 5.16
CA VAL A 147 -1.35 9.81 5.50
C VAL A 147 -1.43 9.16 6.87
N ILE A 148 -1.01 7.90 6.94
CA ILE A 148 -0.88 7.18 8.21
C ILE A 148 0.51 6.60 8.33
N GLU A 149 0.97 6.46 9.57
CA GLU A 149 2.32 5.96 9.84
C GLU A 149 2.24 4.77 10.79
N PRO A 150 3.05 3.71 10.56
CA PRO A 150 3.14 2.63 11.53
C PRO A 150 3.84 3.11 12.79
N GLU A 151 3.43 2.57 13.93
CA GLU A 151 4.03 2.88 15.23
C GLU A 151 5.35 2.15 15.45
#